data_9c60e228a653fc6f286b25380b64c16f
#
_entry.id   9c60e228a653fc6f286b25380b64c16f
#
_cell.length_a   1.000
_cell.length_b   1.000
_cell.length_c   1.000
_cell.angle_alpha   90.00
_cell.angle_beta   90.00
_cell.angle_gamma   90.00
#
_symmetry.space_group_name_H-M   'P 1'
#
loop_
_entity.id
_entity.type
_entity.pdbx_description
1 polymer ?
#
loop_
_entity_poly.entity_id
_entity_poly.type
_entity_poly.pdbx_seq_one_letter_code
_entity_poly.pdbx_strand_id
1 'polypeptide(L)'
;MKCEYCEIIERNKKPEIIYQDEEVIVAIKDLTTATGQVTVFPRKHHTILEMVPDNILEKCAVLANKVGMAIFDGLAAQGTNVVIQNGLGAEQKVPHFGIEIIPRREGDGIDLQWEPKQMREDELEATLIAIKESLEKKEEIKIKNIDESKEKDKDKGNKKKSDKDNYILKSLRRLP
;
A
#
# COMPACT_ATOMS: atom_id res chain seq x y z
N MET A 1 21.45 -1.76 -8.29
CA MET A 1 20.46 -2.51 -9.10
C MET A 1 19.53 -1.50 -9.75
N LYS A 2 19.24 -1.64 -11.03
CA LYS A 2 18.21 -0.82 -11.67
C LYS A 2 16.85 -1.30 -11.21
N CYS A 3 15.97 -0.38 -10.83
CA CYS A 3 14.62 -0.69 -10.39
C CYS A 3 13.74 -1.01 -11.61
N GLU A 4 13.13 -2.18 -11.65
CA GLU A 4 12.28 -2.61 -12.76
C GLU A 4 11.12 -1.64 -13.04
N TYR A 5 10.45 -1.13 -12.00
CA TYR A 5 9.35 -0.18 -12.18
C TYR A 5 9.83 1.18 -12.69
N CYS A 6 11.03 1.64 -12.28
CA CYS A 6 11.62 2.84 -12.87
C CYS A 6 11.96 2.65 -14.36
N GLU A 7 12.43 1.46 -14.76
CA GLU A 7 12.67 1.14 -16.17
C GLU A 7 11.37 1.14 -17.00
N ILE A 8 10.25 0.70 -16.40
CA ILE A 8 8.92 0.80 -17.01
C ILE A 8 8.51 2.27 -17.18
N ILE A 9 8.69 3.09 -16.14
CA ILE A 9 8.37 4.51 -16.15
C ILE A 9 9.18 5.26 -17.23
N GLU A 10 10.47 4.93 -17.37
CA GLU A 10 11.38 5.49 -18.35
C GLU A 10 11.18 4.91 -19.76
N ARG A 11 10.23 3.99 -19.97
CA ARG A 11 9.95 3.29 -21.22
C ARG A 11 11.11 2.44 -21.75
N ASN A 12 12.04 2.05 -20.90
CA ASN A 12 13.14 1.14 -21.23
C ASN A 12 12.66 -0.33 -21.25
N LYS A 13 11.53 -0.63 -20.60
CA LYS A 13 10.78 -1.88 -20.71
C LYS A 13 9.37 -1.57 -21.23
N LYS A 14 8.78 -2.50 -21.95
CA LYS A 14 7.43 -2.36 -22.53
C LYS A 14 6.44 -3.31 -21.84
N PRO A 15 5.96 -2.98 -20.63
CA PRO A 15 4.80 -3.68 -20.07
C PRO A 15 3.54 -3.21 -20.81
N GLU A 16 2.49 -3.97 -20.74
CA GLU A 16 1.17 -3.53 -21.18
C GLU A 16 0.58 -2.60 -20.08
N ILE A 17 0.58 -1.31 -20.36
CA ILE A 17 0.02 -0.31 -19.44
C ILE A 17 -1.49 -0.27 -19.61
N ILE A 18 -2.23 -0.59 -18.55
CA ILE A 18 -3.69 -0.54 -18.49
C ILE A 18 -4.15 0.89 -18.19
N TYR A 19 -3.48 1.56 -17.25
CA TYR A 19 -3.80 2.91 -16.82
C TYR A 19 -2.54 3.63 -16.36
N GLN A 20 -2.45 4.92 -16.61
CA GLN A 20 -1.42 5.77 -16.05
C GLN A 20 -1.90 7.22 -15.92
N ASP A 21 -1.43 7.88 -14.89
CA ASP A 21 -1.54 9.32 -14.72
C ASP A 21 -0.20 9.93 -14.26
N GLU A 22 -0.22 11.14 -13.69
CA GLU A 22 0.97 11.83 -13.22
C GLU A 22 1.61 11.19 -11.98
N GLU A 23 0.85 10.37 -11.23
CA GLU A 23 1.25 9.84 -9.92
C GLU A 23 1.37 8.32 -9.89
N VAL A 24 0.52 7.58 -10.62
CA VAL A 24 0.38 6.13 -10.50
C VAL A 24 0.33 5.46 -11.87
N ILE A 25 0.84 4.25 -11.94
CA ILE A 25 0.78 3.36 -13.11
C ILE A 25 0.13 2.04 -12.72
N VAL A 26 -0.67 1.49 -13.63
CA VAL A 26 -1.27 0.16 -13.56
C VAL A 26 -0.82 -0.61 -14.80
N ALA A 27 -0.10 -1.70 -14.60
CA ALA A 27 0.54 -2.44 -15.69
C ALA A 27 0.46 -3.96 -15.51
N ILE A 28 0.45 -4.67 -16.63
CA ILE A 28 0.69 -6.12 -16.70
C ILE A 28 2.17 -6.32 -17.06
N LYS A 29 2.87 -7.17 -16.31
CA LYS A 29 4.27 -7.53 -16.56
C LYS A 29 4.35 -8.84 -17.35
N ASP A 30 5.47 -9.03 -18.05
CA ASP A 30 5.72 -10.26 -18.82
C ASP A 30 5.91 -11.48 -17.91
N LEU A 31 6.52 -11.29 -16.73
CA LEU A 31 6.74 -12.33 -15.74
C LEU A 31 5.74 -12.19 -14.60
N THR A 32 4.80 -13.12 -14.53
CA THR A 32 3.69 -13.11 -13.57
C THR A 32 3.49 -14.48 -12.93
N THR A 33 2.87 -14.50 -11.76
CA THR A 33 2.50 -15.75 -11.07
C THR A 33 1.22 -16.35 -11.66
N ALA A 34 0.28 -15.51 -12.09
CA ALA A 34 -0.97 -15.93 -12.69
C ALA A 34 -1.29 -15.09 -13.93
N THR A 35 -1.95 -15.70 -14.92
CA THR A 35 -2.43 -14.99 -16.10
C THR A 35 -3.40 -13.88 -15.69
N GLY A 36 -3.12 -12.64 -16.13
CA GLY A 36 -3.91 -11.48 -15.80
C GLY A 36 -3.54 -10.83 -14.46
N GLN A 37 -2.41 -11.19 -13.86
CA GLN A 37 -1.85 -10.47 -12.72
C GLN A 37 -1.50 -9.04 -13.13
N VAL A 38 -1.91 -8.09 -12.30
CA VAL A 38 -1.72 -6.66 -12.53
C VAL A 38 -0.95 -6.06 -11.36
N THR A 39 -0.07 -5.12 -11.64
CA THR A 39 0.66 -4.36 -10.63
C THR A 39 0.25 -2.89 -10.66
N VAL A 40 -0.04 -2.33 -9.50
CA VAL A 40 -0.29 -0.90 -9.28
C VAL A 40 0.90 -0.32 -8.51
N PHE A 41 1.55 0.70 -9.04
CA PHE A 41 2.72 1.32 -8.41
C PHE A 41 2.81 2.82 -8.68
N PRO A 42 3.40 3.61 -7.75
CA PRO A 42 3.58 5.04 -7.96
C PRO A 42 4.68 5.33 -9.00
N ARG A 43 4.56 6.44 -9.73
CA ARG A 43 5.61 6.91 -10.64
C ARG A 43 6.86 7.35 -9.90
N LYS A 44 6.68 8.04 -8.77
CA LYS A 44 7.80 8.43 -7.94
C LYS A 44 8.35 7.20 -7.22
N HIS A 45 9.67 7.04 -7.26
CA HIS A 45 10.34 5.92 -6.61
C HIS A 45 10.20 6.01 -5.09
N HIS A 46 9.52 5.03 -4.51
CA HIS A 46 9.42 4.77 -3.08
C HIS A 46 9.78 3.30 -2.87
N THR A 47 10.81 3.01 -2.09
CA THR A 47 11.32 1.64 -1.95
C THR A 47 10.36 0.74 -1.20
N ILE A 48 9.79 1.23 -0.10
CA ILE A 48 8.92 0.49 0.82
C ILE A 48 7.64 1.26 1.10
N LEU A 49 6.64 0.57 1.63
CA LEU A 49 5.31 1.10 1.92
C LEU A 49 5.34 2.36 2.79
N GLU A 50 6.17 2.36 3.82
CA GLU A 50 6.27 3.46 4.80
C GLU A 50 6.81 4.77 4.20
N MET A 51 7.44 4.70 3.03
CA MET A 51 7.96 5.88 2.31
C MET A 51 6.93 6.51 1.37
N VAL A 52 5.81 5.82 1.12
CA VAL A 52 4.77 6.31 0.22
C VAL A 52 3.91 7.36 0.94
N PRO A 53 3.72 8.57 0.38
CA PRO A 53 2.80 9.55 0.94
C PRO A 53 1.37 9.01 1.02
N ASP A 54 0.64 9.35 2.10
CA ASP A 54 -0.70 8.84 2.38
C ASP A 54 -1.67 9.01 1.19
N ASN A 55 -1.66 10.16 0.53
CA ASN A 55 -2.51 10.43 -0.64
C ASN A 55 -2.19 9.55 -1.85
N ILE A 56 -0.92 9.18 -2.05
CA ILE A 56 -0.49 8.28 -3.13
C ILE A 56 -0.86 6.85 -2.79
N LEU A 57 -0.66 6.45 -1.53
CA LEU A 57 -1.05 5.15 -1.05
C LEU A 57 -2.57 4.92 -1.18
N GLU A 58 -3.39 5.90 -0.77
CA GLU A 58 -4.83 5.88 -0.94
C GLU A 58 -5.22 5.69 -2.41
N LYS A 59 -4.60 6.44 -3.31
CA LYS A 59 -4.83 6.35 -4.75
C LYS A 59 -4.47 4.97 -5.31
N CYS A 60 -3.31 4.43 -4.92
CA CYS A 60 -2.90 3.07 -5.30
C CYS A 60 -3.89 2.02 -4.81
N ALA A 61 -4.36 2.11 -3.56
CA ALA A 61 -5.31 1.18 -2.99
C ALA A 61 -6.68 1.22 -3.69
N VAL A 62 -7.19 2.43 -3.99
CA VAL A 62 -8.44 2.60 -4.75
C VAL A 62 -8.32 2.03 -6.16
N LEU A 63 -7.20 2.26 -6.84
CA LEU A 63 -6.96 1.68 -8.17
C LEU A 63 -6.83 0.16 -8.11
N ALA A 64 -6.13 -0.39 -7.11
CA ALA A 64 -6.02 -1.83 -6.91
C ALA A 64 -7.40 -2.48 -6.74
N ASN A 65 -8.30 -1.87 -5.97
CA ASN A 65 -9.68 -2.33 -5.82
C ASN A 65 -10.44 -2.32 -7.16
N LYS A 66 -10.35 -1.23 -7.93
CA LYS A 66 -11.00 -1.12 -9.25
C LYS A 66 -10.48 -2.18 -10.23
N VAL A 67 -9.17 -2.41 -10.23
CA VAL A 67 -8.52 -3.46 -11.04
C VAL A 67 -9.02 -4.84 -10.62
N GLY A 68 -9.11 -5.11 -9.30
CA GLY A 68 -9.67 -6.37 -8.79
C GLY A 68 -11.09 -6.63 -9.29
N MET A 69 -11.95 -5.62 -9.29
CA MET A 69 -13.30 -5.71 -9.85
C MET A 69 -13.27 -6.01 -11.35
N ALA A 70 -12.44 -5.30 -12.11
CA ALA A 70 -12.31 -5.52 -13.56
C ALA A 70 -11.75 -6.92 -13.89
N ILE A 71 -10.85 -7.46 -13.09
CA ILE A 71 -10.34 -8.82 -13.20
C ILE A 71 -11.45 -9.85 -12.97
N PHE A 72 -12.28 -9.62 -11.95
CA PHE A 72 -13.41 -10.50 -11.66
C PHE A 72 -14.39 -10.55 -12.83
N ASP A 73 -14.80 -9.38 -13.34
CA ASP A 73 -15.75 -9.25 -14.42
C ASP A 73 -15.19 -9.70 -15.79
N GLY A 74 -13.94 -9.29 -16.08
CA GLY A 74 -13.36 -9.46 -17.42
C GLY A 74 -12.64 -10.80 -17.64
N LEU A 75 -12.07 -11.39 -16.59
CA LEU A 75 -11.30 -12.63 -16.66
C LEU A 75 -12.01 -13.83 -16.03
N ALA A 76 -13.24 -13.68 -15.56
CA ALA A 76 -13.99 -14.71 -14.84
C ALA A 76 -13.17 -15.32 -13.67
N ALA A 77 -12.43 -14.49 -12.95
CA ALA A 77 -11.72 -14.90 -11.75
C ALA A 77 -12.73 -15.19 -10.62
N GLN A 78 -12.46 -16.21 -9.80
CA GLN A 78 -13.31 -16.56 -8.67
C GLN A 78 -12.94 -15.79 -7.40
N GLY A 79 -11.80 -15.12 -7.42
CA GLY A 79 -11.29 -14.28 -6.35
C GLY A 79 -10.03 -13.54 -6.79
N THR A 80 -9.51 -12.70 -5.90
CA THR A 80 -8.22 -12.02 -6.09
C THR A 80 -7.42 -12.04 -4.79
N ASN A 81 -6.10 -12.25 -4.88
CA ASN A 81 -5.20 -11.88 -3.81
C ASN A 81 -4.64 -10.49 -4.11
N VAL A 82 -4.71 -9.61 -3.12
CA VAL A 82 -4.06 -8.29 -3.17
C VAL A 82 -2.88 -8.33 -2.21
N VAL A 83 -1.67 -8.25 -2.76
CA VAL A 83 -0.44 -8.51 -2.03
C VAL A 83 0.48 -7.28 -2.09
N ILE A 84 1.03 -6.92 -0.96
CA ILE A 84 2.12 -5.95 -0.83
C ILE A 84 3.28 -6.67 -0.15
N GLN A 85 4.36 -6.90 -0.89
CA GLN A 85 5.60 -7.42 -0.33
C GLN A 85 6.41 -6.24 0.18
N ASN A 86 6.51 -6.07 1.48
CA ASN A 86 7.13 -4.90 2.11
C ASN A 86 8.42 -5.30 2.84
N GLY A 87 9.56 -4.96 2.26
CA GLY A 87 10.88 -5.27 2.78
C GLY A 87 11.40 -6.67 2.44
N LEU A 88 12.67 -6.90 2.75
CA LEU A 88 13.37 -8.13 2.40
C LEU A 88 12.79 -9.37 3.09
N GLY A 89 12.35 -9.24 4.34
CA GLY A 89 11.72 -10.34 5.09
C GLY A 89 10.37 -10.80 4.52
N ALA A 90 9.70 -9.94 3.73
CA ALA A 90 8.48 -10.25 2.98
C ALA A 90 8.77 -10.61 1.51
N GLU A 91 10.02 -10.95 1.18
CA GLU A 91 10.46 -11.32 -0.17
C GLU A 91 10.22 -10.25 -1.25
N GLN A 92 10.30 -8.99 -0.88
CA GLN A 92 10.23 -7.90 -1.84
C GLN A 92 11.37 -7.99 -2.86
N LYS A 93 11.05 -8.30 -4.12
CA LYS A 93 12.03 -8.49 -5.19
C LYS A 93 12.41 -7.20 -5.90
N VAL A 94 11.46 -6.27 -6.03
CA VAL A 94 11.67 -4.97 -6.69
C VAL A 94 11.79 -3.90 -5.62
N PRO A 95 12.88 -3.11 -5.58
CA PRO A 95 13.06 -2.03 -4.62
C PRO A 95 12.19 -0.81 -4.99
N HIS A 96 10.90 -1.02 -5.08
CA HIS A 96 9.87 -0.04 -5.40
C HIS A 96 8.54 -0.56 -4.88
N PHE A 97 7.82 0.27 -4.17
CA PHE A 97 6.50 -0.07 -3.66
C PHE A 97 5.55 -0.42 -4.81
N GLY A 98 4.79 -1.48 -4.63
CA GLY A 98 3.76 -1.89 -5.57
C GLY A 98 2.72 -2.78 -4.90
N ILE A 99 1.52 -2.77 -5.45
CA ILE A 99 0.40 -3.62 -5.06
C ILE A 99 0.17 -4.60 -6.20
N GLU A 100 0.36 -5.88 -5.91
CA GLU A 100 0.10 -6.97 -6.87
C GLU A 100 -1.34 -7.46 -6.70
N ILE A 101 -2.09 -7.50 -7.79
CA ILE A 101 -3.45 -8.06 -7.84
C ILE A 101 -3.37 -9.35 -8.64
N ILE A 102 -3.55 -10.48 -7.98
CA ILE A 102 -3.38 -11.82 -8.54
C ILE A 102 -4.77 -12.44 -8.70
N PRO A 103 -5.22 -12.70 -9.94
CA PRO A 103 -6.45 -13.44 -10.18
C PRO A 103 -6.35 -14.87 -9.64
N ARG A 104 -7.41 -15.34 -9.00
CA ARG A 104 -7.46 -16.67 -8.41
C ARG A 104 -8.61 -17.49 -8.98
N ARG A 105 -8.35 -18.78 -9.17
CA ARG A 105 -9.33 -19.79 -9.54
C ARG A 105 -9.12 -21.04 -8.73
N GLU A 106 -10.18 -21.80 -8.53
CA GLU A 106 -10.07 -23.11 -7.91
C GLU A 106 -9.12 -24.00 -8.72
N GLY A 107 -8.17 -24.64 -8.04
CA GLY A 107 -7.20 -25.49 -8.70
C GLY A 107 -6.11 -24.79 -9.51
N ASP A 108 -5.86 -23.48 -9.30
CA ASP A 108 -4.85 -22.70 -10.02
C ASP A 108 -3.39 -23.04 -9.65
N GLY A 109 -3.19 -23.87 -8.64
CA GLY A 109 -1.87 -24.34 -8.20
C GLY A 109 -1.06 -23.29 -7.43
N ILE A 110 -1.65 -22.13 -7.12
CA ILE A 110 -0.98 -21.09 -6.33
C ILE A 110 -1.38 -21.25 -4.86
N ASP A 111 -0.43 -21.58 -4.02
CA ASP A 111 -0.65 -21.66 -2.57
C ASP A 111 -0.05 -20.44 -1.88
N LEU A 112 -0.93 -19.63 -1.29
CA LEU A 112 -0.58 -18.48 -0.44
C LEU A 112 -1.09 -18.68 1.00
N GLN A 113 -1.46 -19.91 1.36
CA GLN A 113 -1.92 -20.24 2.69
C GLN A 113 -0.76 -20.62 3.60
N TRP A 114 -0.79 -20.12 4.81
CA TRP A 114 0.14 -20.49 5.87
C TRP A 114 -0.59 -21.30 6.93
N GLU A 115 0.09 -22.26 7.52
CA GLU A 115 -0.44 -22.95 8.69
C GLU A 115 -0.45 -21.99 9.89
N PRO A 116 -1.61 -21.65 10.46
CA PRO A 116 -1.68 -20.80 11.63
C PRO A 116 -1.07 -21.49 12.84
N LYS A 117 -0.32 -20.74 13.64
CA LYS A 117 0.23 -21.21 14.91
C LYS A 117 -0.48 -20.50 16.04
N GLN A 118 -0.85 -21.26 17.08
CA GLN A 118 -1.41 -20.66 18.28
C GLN A 118 -0.28 -19.97 19.06
N MET A 119 -0.50 -18.68 19.35
CA MET A 119 0.41 -17.92 20.20
C MET A 119 0.11 -18.22 21.66
N ARG A 120 1.12 -18.24 22.52
CA ARG A 120 0.94 -18.35 23.96
C ARG A 120 0.40 -17.02 24.51
N GLU A 121 -0.30 -17.08 25.64
CA GLU A 121 -0.97 -15.91 26.23
C GLU A 121 0.02 -14.81 26.64
N ASP A 122 1.17 -15.19 27.20
CA ASP A 122 2.25 -14.28 27.58
C ASP A 122 2.90 -13.61 26.35
N GLU A 123 3.07 -14.31 25.24
CA GLU A 123 3.58 -13.76 23.98
C GLU A 123 2.58 -12.80 23.34
N LEU A 124 1.29 -13.13 23.42
CA LEU A 124 0.21 -12.26 22.92
C LEU A 124 0.17 -10.94 23.67
N GLU A 125 0.22 -10.97 25.01
CA GLU A 125 0.19 -9.79 25.85
C GLU A 125 1.43 -8.92 25.63
N ALA A 126 2.64 -9.50 25.63
CA ALA A 126 3.87 -8.78 25.35
C ALA A 126 3.87 -8.12 23.97
N THR A 127 3.38 -8.84 22.95
CA THR A 127 3.27 -8.32 21.58
C THR A 127 2.28 -7.14 21.51
N LEU A 128 1.13 -7.26 22.17
CA LEU A 128 0.11 -6.23 22.23
C LEU A 128 0.66 -4.93 22.84
N ILE A 129 1.35 -5.05 23.99
CA ILE A 129 1.97 -3.90 24.67
C ILE A 129 3.02 -3.23 23.77
N ALA A 130 3.94 -4.00 23.19
CA ALA A 130 4.99 -3.48 22.33
C ALA A 130 4.45 -2.73 21.11
N ILE A 131 3.41 -3.25 20.46
CA ILE A 131 2.79 -2.60 19.29
C ILE A 131 2.07 -1.32 19.72
N LYS A 132 1.29 -1.33 20.82
CA LYS A 132 0.59 -0.15 21.32
C LYS A 132 1.54 0.99 21.65
N GLU A 133 2.59 0.72 22.44
CA GLU A 133 3.60 1.74 22.78
C GLU A 133 4.29 2.32 21.55
N SER A 134 4.56 1.49 20.54
CA SER A 134 5.17 1.95 19.29
C SER A 134 4.25 2.83 18.45
N LEU A 135 2.94 2.55 18.44
CA LEU A 135 1.95 3.37 17.77
C LEU A 135 1.76 4.73 18.46
N GLU A 136 1.65 4.74 19.79
CA GLU A 136 1.53 5.98 20.58
C GLU A 136 2.72 6.90 20.35
N LYS A 137 3.95 6.37 20.40
CA LYS A 137 5.17 7.16 20.11
C LYS A 137 5.15 7.78 18.70
N LYS A 138 4.65 7.05 17.70
CA LYS A 138 4.55 7.58 16.32
C LYS A 138 3.49 8.67 16.19
N GLU A 139 2.36 8.56 16.89
CA GLU A 139 1.33 9.60 16.91
C GLU A 139 1.81 10.87 17.60
N GLU A 140 2.51 10.77 18.74
CA GLU A 140 3.11 11.92 19.40
C GLU A 140 4.14 12.67 18.53
N ILE A 141 4.94 11.94 17.76
CA ILE A 141 5.90 12.51 16.81
C ILE A 141 5.17 13.23 15.66
N LYS A 142 4.08 12.64 15.13
CA LYS A 142 3.27 13.30 14.10
C LYS A 142 2.62 14.59 14.62
N ILE A 143 2.09 14.59 15.85
CA ILE A 143 1.48 15.77 16.47
C ILE A 143 2.53 16.88 16.68
N LYS A 144 3.70 16.56 17.21
CA LYS A 144 4.80 17.52 17.39
C LYS A 144 5.25 18.15 16.08
N ASN A 145 5.39 17.35 15.02
CA ASN A 145 5.77 17.83 13.70
C ASN A 145 4.71 18.75 13.06
N ILE A 146 3.43 18.52 13.35
CA ILE A 146 2.32 19.37 12.89
C ILE A 146 2.32 20.70 13.65
N ASP A 147 2.60 20.70 14.93
CA ASP A 147 2.67 21.91 15.75
C ASP A 147 3.89 22.75 15.38
N GLU A 148 5.06 22.17 15.17
CA GLU A 148 6.25 22.88 14.71
C GLU A 148 6.09 23.45 13.28
N SER A 149 5.35 22.78 12.40
CA SER A 149 5.05 23.31 11.07
C SER A 149 4.06 24.48 11.12
N LYS A 150 3.09 24.43 12.05
CA LYS A 150 2.12 25.52 12.26
C LYS A 150 2.75 26.78 12.89
N GLU A 151 3.83 26.63 13.68
CA GLU A 151 4.57 27.79 14.22
C GLU A 151 5.39 28.51 13.15
N LYS A 152 5.95 27.76 12.18
CA LYS A 152 6.69 28.35 11.04
C LYS A 152 5.81 29.04 10.01
N ASP A 153 4.54 28.67 9.91
CA ASP A 153 3.56 29.30 8.99
C ASP A 153 2.79 30.47 9.62
N LYS A 154 2.90 30.71 10.92
CA LYS A 154 2.26 31.86 11.58
C LYS A 154 2.88 33.22 11.22
N ASP A 155 4.01 33.22 10.52
CA ASP A 155 4.66 34.46 10.04
C ASP A 155 4.27 34.84 8.59
N LYS A 156 3.33 34.11 7.97
CA LYS A 156 2.78 34.45 6.65
C LYS A 156 1.27 34.25 6.59
N GLY A 157 0.52 35.31 7.00
CA GLY A 157 -0.80 35.62 6.41
C GLY A 157 -1.98 34.72 6.77
N ASN A 158 -2.67 35.16 7.78
CA ASN A 158 -4.08 34.93 8.15
C ASN A 158 -5.00 34.46 7.01
N LYS A 159 -5.38 33.17 6.98
CA LYS A 159 -6.68 32.71 6.42
C LYS A 159 -7.12 31.44 7.14
N LYS A 160 -8.23 31.58 7.89
CA LYS A 160 -8.99 30.51 8.55
C LYS A 160 -9.38 29.42 7.55
N LYS A 161 -9.02 28.17 7.79
CA LYS A 161 -9.76 26.99 7.32
C LYS A 161 -10.20 26.16 8.53
N SER A 162 -11.50 25.88 8.54
CA SER A 162 -12.27 25.22 9.58
C SER A 162 -11.84 23.76 9.79
N ASP A 163 -11.82 23.34 11.04
CA ASP A 163 -11.79 21.95 11.50
C ASP A 163 -12.98 21.18 10.90
N LYS A 164 -12.75 20.45 9.84
CA LYS A 164 -13.64 19.39 9.38
C LYS A 164 -12.82 18.16 8.98
N ASP A 165 -13.11 17.07 9.68
CA ASP A 165 -12.88 15.69 9.31
C ASP A 165 -11.46 15.14 9.45
N ASN A 166 -11.08 14.89 10.70
CA ASN A 166 -10.07 13.88 10.95
C ASN A 166 -10.76 12.49 10.92
N TYR A 167 -10.88 11.94 9.71
CA TYR A 167 -11.53 10.65 9.41
C TYR A 167 -10.90 9.49 10.21
N ILE A 168 -9.60 9.55 10.45
CA ILE A 168 -8.83 8.52 11.17
C ILE A 168 -9.26 8.46 12.64
N LEU A 169 -9.41 9.59 13.32
CA LEU A 169 -9.87 9.64 14.70
C LEU A 169 -11.32 9.17 14.85
N LYS A 170 -12.15 9.32 13.81
CA LYS A 170 -13.53 8.86 13.82
C LYS A 170 -13.66 7.36 13.58
N SER A 171 -12.76 6.76 12.82
CA SER A 171 -12.72 5.31 12.55
C SER A 171 -12.20 4.52 13.75
N LEU A 172 -11.18 5.02 14.45
CA LEU A 172 -10.61 4.38 15.64
C LEU A 172 -11.57 4.38 16.85
N ARG A 173 -12.52 5.32 16.91
CA ARG A 173 -13.57 5.36 17.97
C ARG A 173 -14.73 4.38 17.75
N ARG A 174 -14.76 3.63 16.65
CA ARG A 174 -15.82 2.68 16.29
C ARG A 174 -15.43 1.22 16.43
N LEU A 175 -14.27 0.93 16.98
CA LEU A 175 -13.90 -0.43 17.36
C LEU A 175 -14.47 -0.69 18.76
N PRO A 176 -15.21 -1.80 18.95
CA PRO A 176 -15.82 -2.18 20.22
C PRO A 176 -14.78 -2.52 21.28
#